data_a7951767979f88fc6ca2474a4215fcae
#
_entry.id   a7951767979f88fc6ca2474a4215fcae
#
_cell.length_a   1.000
_cell.length_b   1.000
_cell.length_c   1.000
_cell.angle_alpha   90.00
_cell.angle_beta   90.00
_cell.angle_gamma   90.00
#
_symmetry.space_group_name_H-M   'P 1'
#
loop_
_entity.id
_entity.type
_entity.pdbx_description
1 polymer ?
#
loop_
_entity_poly.entity_id
_entity_poly.type
_entity_poly.pdbx_seq_one_letter_code
_entity_poly.pdbx_strand_id
1 'polypeptide(L)'
;QTALTVVTILWLVYFIDFFLLIDLRRYGLRPRQLDSLAGVVFAPFLHIDLRHLIANSGILVVLLTVSLSFSRKLTVGALWIIILIGGGLVWLTAKGGTIHIGASGVIFGLIGFLMCLGIFRRDWKALIVSLVIFLLYGGALQSLLIYVPGISWTGHLFGFISGVLAAWWT
;
A
#
# COMPACT_ATOMS: atom_id res chain seq x y z
N GLN A 1 -18.21 2.33 3.89
CA GLN A 1 -18.49 2.10 2.45
C GLN A 1 -17.18 2.18 1.63
N THR A 2 -16.43 3.28 1.67
CA THR A 2 -15.23 3.48 0.83
C THR A 2 -14.15 2.37 1.00
N ALA A 3 -13.86 1.93 2.23
CA ALA A 3 -12.90 0.87 2.47
C ALA A 3 -13.32 -0.45 1.82
N LEU A 4 -14.60 -0.81 1.97
CA LEU A 4 -15.17 -2.01 1.33
C LEU A 4 -15.14 -1.89 -0.20
N THR A 5 -15.47 -0.72 -0.76
CA THR A 5 -15.40 -0.50 -2.21
C THR A 5 -14.00 -0.77 -2.75
N VAL A 6 -12.94 -0.25 -2.10
CA VAL A 6 -11.55 -0.49 -2.52
C VAL A 6 -11.25 -1.99 -2.50
N VAL A 7 -11.59 -2.69 -1.43
CA VAL A 7 -11.33 -4.13 -1.34
C VAL A 7 -12.17 -4.93 -2.35
N THR A 8 -13.44 -4.54 -2.57
CA THR A 8 -14.25 -5.16 -3.63
C THR A 8 -13.59 -5.05 -5.00
N ILE A 9 -12.98 -3.90 -5.32
CA ILE A 9 -12.24 -3.72 -6.59
C ILE A 9 -11.07 -4.71 -6.68
N LEU A 10 -10.29 -4.93 -5.59
CA LEU A 10 -9.20 -5.91 -5.58
C LEU A 10 -9.73 -7.31 -5.93
N TRP A 11 -10.84 -7.72 -5.33
CA TRP A 11 -11.46 -9.02 -5.57
C TRP A 11 -12.01 -9.14 -6.99
N LEU A 12 -12.66 -8.09 -7.52
CA LEU A 12 -13.15 -8.07 -8.89
C LEU A 12 -12.00 -8.21 -9.89
N VAL A 13 -10.91 -7.46 -9.71
CA VAL A 13 -9.73 -7.55 -10.58
C VAL A 13 -9.12 -8.96 -10.54
N TYR A 14 -9.00 -9.55 -9.34
CA TYR A 14 -8.49 -10.91 -9.18
C TYR A 14 -9.38 -11.96 -9.87
N PHE A 15 -10.70 -11.88 -9.71
CA PHE A 15 -11.61 -12.83 -10.36
C PHE A 15 -11.67 -12.63 -11.88
N ILE A 16 -11.59 -11.39 -12.37
CA ILE A 16 -11.46 -11.13 -13.80
C ILE A 16 -10.21 -11.82 -14.36
N ASP A 17 -9.06 -11.64 -13.71
CA ASP A 17 -7.81 -12.30 -14.10
C ASP A 17 -7.93 -13.83 -14.09
N PHE A 18 -8.50 -14.38 -13.02
CA PHE A 18 -8.66 -15.81 -12.82
C PHE A 18 -9.61 -16.46 -13.83
N PHE A 19 -10.80 -15.91 -14.06
CA PHE A 19 -11.80 -16.51 -14.93
C PHE A 19 -11.57 -16.25 -16.41
N LEU A 20 -10.99 -15.09 -16.78
CA LEU A 20 -10.73 -14.76 -18.17
C LEU A 20 -9.33 -15.17 -18.64
N LEU A 21 -8.49 -15.70 -17.75
CA LEU A 21 -7.11 -16.16 -18.03
C LEU A 21 -6.26 -15.09 -18.75
N ILE A 22 -6.42 -13.81 -18.35
CA ILE A 22 -5.82 -12.67 -19.07
C ILE A 22 -4.35 -12.46 -18.66
N ASP A 23 -3.92 -12.94 -17.50
CA ASP A 23 -2.64 -12.64 -16.85
C ASP A 23 -2.41 -11.12 -16.68
N LEU A 24 -3.28 -10.51 -15.88
CA LEU A 24 -3.18 -9.07 -15.59
C LEU A 24 -1.89 -8.70 -14.85
N ARG A 25 -1.17 -9.67 -14.26
CA ARG A 25 0.12 -9.45 -13.58
C ARG A 25 1.16 -8.82 -14.49
N ARG A 26 1.06 -9.01 -15.81
CA ARG A 26 1.93 -8.35 -16.81
C ARG A 26 1.85 -6.81 -16.78
N TYR A 27 0.78 -6.25 -16.23
CA TYR A 27 0.61 -4.81 -16.01
C TYR A 27 1.15 -4.33 -14.66
N GLY A 28 1.83 -5.21 -13.91
CA GLY A 28 2.56 -4.86 -12.71
C GLY A 28 3.67 -3.85 -12.98
N LEU A 29 4.16 -3.24 -11.93
CA LEU A 29 5.22 -2.25 -11.97
C LEU A 29 6.57 -2.91 -12.24
N ARG A 30 7.22 -2.59 -13.35
CA ARG A 30 8.58 -3.04 -13.73
C ARG A 30 9.54 -1.88 -13.66
N PRO A 31 10.60 -1.97 -12.81
CA PRO A 31 11.52 -0.86 -12.58
C PRO A 31 12.20 -0.38 -13.87
N ARG A 32 12.16 0.93 -14.11
CA ARG A 32 12.77 1.65 -15.25
C ARG A 32 12.29 1.20 -16.64
N GLN A 33 11.12 0.57 -16.73
CA GLN A 33 10.47 0.25 -18.01
C GLN A 33 9.32 1.22 -18.23
N LEU A 34 9.39 2.05 -19.26
CA LEU A 34 8.41 3.10 -19.55
C LEU A 34 7.02 2.54 -19.85
N ASP A 35 6.94 1.38 -20.50
CA ASP A 35 5.69 0.67 -20.79
C ASP A 35 4.97 0.16 -19.54
N SER A 36 5.64 0.13 -18.38
CA SER A 36 5.05 -0.25 -17.09
C SER A 36 4.75 0.93 -16.17
N LEU A 37 4.88 2.17 -16.60
CA LEU A 37 4.57 3.35 -15.76
C LEU A 37 3.14 3.35 -15.24
N ALA A 38 2.18 2.86 -16.01
CA ALA A 38 0.81 2.67 -15.57
C ALA A 38 0.72 1.72 -14.36
N GLY A 39 1.68 0.81 -14.20
CA GLY A 39 1.82 -0.07 -13.04
C GLY A 39 2.01 0.67 -11.71
N VAL A 40 2.48 1.94 -11.71
CA VAL A 40 2.50 2.77 -10.50
C VAL A 40 1.12 2.84 -9.86
N VAL A 41 0.06 2.98 -10.68
CA VAL A 41 -1.33 3.06 -10.22
C VAL A 41 -2.00 1.69 -10.15
N PHE A 42 -1.73 0.79 -11.10
CA PHE A 42 -2.46 -0.47 -11.22
C PHE A 42 -1.87 -1.62 -10.39
N ALA A 43 -0.56 -1.62 -10.13
CA ALA A 43 0.09 -2.70 -9.38
C ALA A 43 -0.54 -3.00 -8.01
N PRO A 44 -1.04 -2.02 -7.22
CA PRO A 44 -1.72 -2.30 -5.96
C PRO A 44 -2.98 -3.16 -6.09
N PHE A 45 -3.60 -3.21 -7.25
CA PHE A 45 -4.83 -3.98 -7.49
C PHE A 45 -4.57 -5.41 -7.97
N LEU A 46 -3.33 -5.73 -8.36
CA LEU A 46 -2.95 -7.03 -8.90
C LEU A 46 -2.44 -7.95 -7.79
N HIS A 47 -2.84 -9.23 -7.81
CA HIS A 47 -2.41 -10.20 -6.80
C HIS A 47 -1.99 -11.51 -7.44
N ILE A 48 -0.93 -12.12 -6.89
CA ILE A 48 -0.35 -13.34 -7.45
C ILE A 48 -1.22 -14.57 -7.19
N ASP A 49 -1.86 -14.62 -6.02
CA ASP A 49 -2.71 -15.72 -5.59
C ASP A 49 -3.77 -15.28 -4.57
N LEU A 50 -4.71 -16.18 -4.28
CA LEU A 50 -5.81 -15.93 -3.35
C LEU A 50 -5.33 -15.66 -1.92
N ARG A 51 -4.26 -16.33 -1.47
CA ARG A 51 -3.71 -16.15 -0.12
C ARG A 51 -3.18 -14.73 0.05
N HIS A 52 -2.45 -14.24 -0.95
CA HIS A 52 -1.93 -12.87 -0.98
C HIS A 52 -3.07 -11.84 -0.99
N LEU A 53 -4.13 -12.07 -1.78
CA LEU A 53 -5.31 -11.21 -1.81
C LEU A 53 -6.03 -11.15 -0.45
N ILE A 54 -6.28 -12.31 0.19
CA ILE A 54 -6.95 -12.39 1.50
C ILE A 54 -6.13 -11.64 2.56
N ALA A 55 -4.81 -11.89 2.62
CA ALA A 55 -3.93 -11.26 3.59
C ALA A 55 -3.95 -9.73 3.47
N ASN A 56 -3.85 -9.21 2.24
CA ASN A 56 -3.92 -7.78 1.99
C ASN A 56 -5.31 -7.19 2.29
N SER A 57 -6.39 -7.90 1.94
CA SER A 57 -7.75 -7.41 2.10
C SER A 57 -8.10 -7.13 3.57
N GLY A 58 -7.78 -8.05 4.47
CA GLY A 58 -8.08 -7.91 5.89
C GLY A 58 -7.39 -6.68 6.50
N ILE A 59 -6.09 -6.55 6.27
CA ILE A 59 -5.30 -5.42 6.79
C ILE A 59 -5.77 -4.09 6.17
N LEU A 60 -6.00 -4.09 4.86
CA LEU A 60 -6.40 -2.89 4.14
C LEU A 60 -7.76 -2.35 4.60
N VAL A 61 -8.76 -3.23 4.85
CA VAL A 61 -10.06 -2.82 5.42
C VAL A 61 -9.87 -2.11 6.74
N VAL A 62 -9.07 -2.68 7.65
CA VAL A 62 -8.83 -2.08 8.98
C VAL A 62 -8.16 -0.72 8.85
N LEU A 63 -7.04 -0.65 8.14
CA LEU A 63 -6.28 0.60 8.01
C LEU A 63 -7.06 1.70 7.29
N LEU A 64 -7.77 1.36 6.22
CA LEU A 64 -8.63 2.33 5.52
C LEU A 64 -9.78 2.80 6.41
N THR A 65 -10.44 1.91 7.16
CA THR A 65 -11.54 2.29 8.05
C THR A 65 -11.05 3.24 9.13
N VAL A 66 -9.91 2.93 9.76
CA VAL A 66 -9.28 3.81 10.75
C VAL A 66 -8.89 5.16 10.14
N SER A 67 -8.24 5.16 8.97
CA SER A 67 -7.84 6.40 8.30
C SER A 67 -9.05 7.26 7.91
N LEU A 68 -10.09 6.65 7.35
CA LEU A 68 -11.34 7.32 6.96
C LEU A 68 -12.12 7.90 8.15
N SER A 69 -11.95 7.34 9.36
CA SER A 69 -12.58 7.87 10.58
C SER A 69 -12.04 9.26 10.97
N PHE A 70 -10.82 9.59 10.57
CA PHE A 70 -10.26 10.92 10.76
C PHE A 70 -10.77 11.90 9.70
N SER A 71 -10.60 11.57 8.44
CA SER A 71 -11.07 12.40 7.32
C SER A 71 -10.96 11.67 5.99
N ARG A 72 -12.05 11.66 5.21
CA ARG A 72 -12.03 11.13 3.84
C ARG A 72 -11.04 11.88 2.94
N LYS A 73 -11.00 13.22 3.06
CA LYS A 73 -10.09 14.05 2.24
C LYS A 73 -8.62 13.72 2.52
N LEU A 74 -8.26 13.60 3.80
CA LEU A 74 -6.90 13.25 4.20
C LEU A 74 -6.53 11.83 3.72
N THR A 75 -7.42 10.86 3.90
CA THR A 75 -7.18 9.46 3.49
C THR A 75 -6.97 9.37 1.98
N VAL A 76 -7.82 10.02 1.18
CA VAL A 76 -7.68 10.00 -0.28
C VAL A 76 -6.39 10.70 -0.72
N GLY A 77 -6.05 11.84 -0.11
CA GLY A 77 -4.78 12.53 -0.37
C GLY A 77 -3.57 11.66 -0.03
N ALA A 78 -3.59 11.01 1.14
CA ALA A 78 -2.53 10.09 1.55
C ALA A 78 -2.40 8.90 0.60
N LEU A 79 -3.50 8.30 0.15
CA LEU A 79 -3.47 7.21 -0.83
C LEU A 79 -2.80 7.63 -2.14
N TRP A 80 -3.11 8.82 -2.66
CA TRP A 80 -2.45 9.31 -3.88
C TRP A 80 -0.96 9.55 -3.68
N ILE A 81 -0.54 10.15 -2.54
CA ILE A 81 0.87 10.32 -2.21
C ILE A 81 1.57 8.96 -2.12
N ILE A 82 0.99 7.99 -1.40
CA ILE A 82 1.55 6.65 -1.24
C ILE A 82 1.69 5.95 -2.59
N ILE A 83 0.66 5.97 -3.43
CA ILE A 83 0.66 5.29 -4.73
C ILE A 83 1.65 5.96 -5.68
N LEU A 84 1.59 7.28 -5.85
CA LEU A 84 2.37 7.97 -6.85
C LEU A 84 3.84 8.12 -6.43
N ILE A 85 4.11 8.55 -5.19
CA ILE A 85 5.49 8.73 -4.71
C ILE A 85 6.09 7.37 -4.39
N GLY A 86 5.40 6.52 -3.62
CA GLY A 86 5.90 5.19 -3.26
C GLY A 86 6.12 4.32 -4.49
N GLY A 87 5.13 4.22 -5.37
CA GLY A 87 5.24 3.48 -6.62
C GLY A 87 6.28 4.08 -7.57
N GLY A 88 6.37 5.41 -7.67
CA GLY A 88 7.40 6.09 -8.44
C GLY A 88 8.82 5.81 -7.95
N LEU A 89 9.03 5.80 -6.64
CA LEU A 89 10.33 5.45 -6.04
C LEU A 89 10.67 3.97 -6.28
N VAL A 90 9.70 3.07 -6.18
CA VAL A 90 9.90 1.65 -6.58
C VAL A 90 10.30 1.56 -8.05
N TRP A 91 9.61 2.26 -8.94
CA TRP A 91 9.94 2.27 -10.36
C TRP A 91 11.37 2.76 -10.63
N LEU A 92 11.80 3.80 -9.93
CA LEU A 92 13.13 4.39 -10.10
C LEU A 92 14.25 3.49 -9.55
N THR A 93 14.05 2.87 -8.38
CA THR A 93 15.16 2.34 -7.58
C THR A 93 15.16 0.83 -7.40
N ALA A 94 14.02 0.15 -7.59
CA ALA A 94 13.96 -1.29 -7.40
C ALA A 94 14.82 -2.06 -8.41
N LYS A 95 15.15 -3.30 -8.09
CA LYS A 95 15.98 -4.17 -8.94
C LYS A 95 15.33 -4.38 -10.31
N GLY A 96 16.07 -4.14 -11.39
CA GLY A 96 15.62 -4.44 -12.75
C GLY A 96 15.34 -5.93 -12.95
N GLY A 97 14.39 -6.24 -13.85
CA GLY A 97 13.95 -7.62 -14.11
C GLY A 97 12.98 -8.18 -13.07
N THR A 98 12.49 -7.35 -12.13
CA THR A 98 11.42 -7.72 -11.19
C THR A 98 10.08 -7.11 -11.59
N ILE A 99 8.99 -7.75 -11.16
CA ILE A 99 7.63 -7.22 -11.29
C ILE A 99 7.07 -7.03 -9.88
N HIS A 100 6.57 -5.84 -9.59
CA HIS A 100 5.96 -5.52 -8.30
C HIS A 100 4.45 -5.44 -8.46
N ILE A 101 3.72 -6.20 -7.64
CA ILE A 101 2.26 -6.27 -7.59
C ILE A 101 1.79 -6.43 -6.15
N GLY A 102 0.53 -6.11 -5.86
CA GLY A 102 -0.11 -6.27 -4.57
C GLY A 102 -0.30 -4.97 -3.81
N ALA A 103 -1.32 -4.95 -2.94
CA ALA A 103 -1.67 -3.79 -2.13
C ALA A 103 -0.71 -3.54 -0.96
N SER A 104 0.28 -4.41 -0.74
CA SER A 104 1.16 -4.33 0.43
C SER A 104 1.94 -3.01 0.53
N GLY A 105 2.37 -2.43 -0.58
CA GLY A 105 2.99 -1.10 -0.59
C GLY A 105 2.05 -0.01 -0.05
N VAL A 106 0.77 -0.07 -0.41
CA VAL A 106 -0.27 0.84 0.12
C VAL A 106 -0.54 0.57 1.59
N ILE A 107 -0.55 -0.69 2.02
CA ILE A 107 -0.70 -1.10 3.42
C ILE A 107 0.43 -0.50 4.27
N PHE A 108 1.69 -0.68 3.86
CA PHE A 108 2.83 -0.09 4.56
C PHE A 108 2.78 1.45 4.55
N GLY A 109 2.29 2.04 3.47
CA GLY A 109 2.03 3.47 3.40
C GLY A 109 0.98 3.93 4.42
N LEU A 110 -0.13 3.24 4.53
CA LEU A 110 -1.16 3.55 5.54
C LEU A 110 -0.66 3.33 6.97
N ILE A 111 0.17 2.30 7.21
CA ILE A 111 0.83 2.11 8.51
C ILE A 111 1.70 3.33 8.83
N GLY A 112 2.60 3.74 7.94
CA GLY A 112 3.45 4.93 8.12
C GLY A 112 2.63 6.21 8.32
N PHE A 113 1.57 6.40 7.53
CA PHE A 113 0.67 7.52 7.64
C PHE A 113 0.01 7.58 9.02
N LEU A 114 -0.66 6.50 9.44
CA LEU A 114 -1.39 6.46 10.71
C LEU A 114 -0.46 6.52 11.93
N MET A 115 0.72 5.90 11.88
CA MET A 115 1.72 5.97 12.94
C MET A 115 2.25 7.39 13.17
N CYS A 116 2.37 8.19 12.11
CA CYS A 116 2.94 9.54 12.20
C CYS A 116 1.87 10.65 12.27
N LEU A 117 0.62 10.34 11.91
CA LEU A 117 -0.47 11.33 11.86
C LEU A 117 -0.65 12.07 13.19
N GLY A 118 -0.67 11.34 14.30
CA GLY A 118 -0.84 11.94 15.63
C GLY A 118 0.30 12.88 16.02
N ILE A 119 1.53 12.52 15.64
CA ILE A 119 2.72 13.31 15.93
C ILE A 119 2.67 14.64 15.17
N PHE A 120 2.39 14.60 13.86
CA PHE A 120 2.42 15.82 13.03
C PHE A 120 1.22 16.72 13.27
N ARG A 121 0.04 16.15 13.53
CA ARG A 121 -1.17 16.95 13.84
C ARG A 121 -1.26 17.41 15.29
N ARG A 122 -0.42 16.88 16.19
CA ARG A 122 -0.47 17.15 17.63
C ARG A 122 -1.87 16.91 18.22
N ASP A 123 -2.59 15.92 17.72
CA ASP A 123 -3.92 15.51 18.13
C ASP A 123 -3.81 14.28 19.02
N TRP A 124 -4.29 14.36 20.26
CA TRP A 124 -4.18 13.28 21.23
C TRP A 124 -4.94 12.01 20.80
N LYS A 125 -6.08 12.14 20.10
CA LYS A 125 -6.82 10.98 19.56
C LYS A 125 -6.02 10.27 18.47
N ALA A 126 -5.43 11.05 17.58
CA ALA A 126 -4.56 10.52 16.55
C ALA A 126 -3.27 9.91 17.16
N LEU A 127 -2.73 10.46 18.27
CA LEU A 127 -1.60 9.86 19.00
C LEU A 127 -1.94 8.47 19.58
N ILE A 128 -3.13 8.31 20.16
CA ILE A 128 -3.58 6.99 20.64
C ILE A 128 -3.66 6.00 19.46
N VAL A 129 -4.25 6.41 18.34
CA VAL A 129 -4.32 5.56 17.14
C VAL A 129 -2.92 5.24 16.63
N SER A 130 -2.02 6.22 16.59
CA SER A 130 -0.61 5.99 16.19
C SER A 130 0.05 4.92 17.06
N LEU A 131 -0.14 4.99 18.39
CA LEU A 131 0.39 3.99 19.32
C LEU A 131 -0.23 2.61 19.08
N VAL A 132 -1.55 2.52 18.90
CA VAL A 132 -2.24 1.26 18.61
C VAL A 132 -1.76 0.64 17.31
N ILE A 133 -1.63 1.43 16.25
CA ILE A 133 -1.09 0.96 14.96
C ILE A 133 0.35 0.49 15.11
N PHE A 134 1.19 1.19 15.87
CA PHE A 134 2.55 0.75 16.17
C PHE A 134 2.57 -0.60 16.90
N LEU A 135 1.73 -0.78 17.93
CA LEU A 135 1.67 -2.03 18.67
C LEU A 135 1.16 -3.22 17.85
N LEU A 136 0.17 -2.98 16.97
CA LEU A 136 -0.42 -4.03 16.14
C LEU A 136 0.46 -4.38 14.91
N TYR A 137 1.06 -3.39 14.28
CA TYR A 137 1.75 -3.56 13.00
C TYR A 137 3.25 -3.25 13.04
N GLY A 138 3.78 -2.79 14.18
CA GLY A 138 5.21 -2.49 14.32
C GLY A 138 6.11 -3.69 14.02
N GLY A 139 5.65 -4.92 14.33
CA GLY A 139 6.36 -6.14 13.94
C GLY A 139 6.52 -6.31 12.42
N ALA A 140 5.57 -5.81 11.62
CA ALA A 140 5.68 -5.84 10.17
C ALA A 140 6.83 -4.96 9.65
N LEU A 141 7.25 -3.94 10.43
CA LEU A 141 8.39 -3.07 10.08
C LEU A 141 9.71 -3.84 9.98
N GLN A 142 9.81 -5.02 10.59
CA GLN A 142 10.98 -5.89 10.40
C GLN A 142 11.18 -6.25 8.92
N SER A 143 10.10 -6.36 8.14
CA SER A 143 10.18 -6.62 6.69
C SER A 143 10.75 -5.44 5.89
N LEU A 144 10.92 -4.27 6.49
CA LEU A 144 11.65 -3.14 5.91
C LEU A 144 13.17 -3.30 6.02
N LEU A 145 13.62 -4.14 6.95
CA LEU A 145 15.04 -4.35 7.25
C LEU A 145 15.56 -5.69 6.73
N ILE A 146 14.65 -6.67 6.54
CA ILE A 146 15.03 -8.04 6.17
C ILE A 146 14.49 -8.34 4.76
N TYR A 147 15.41 -8.68 3.87
CA TYR A 147 15.04 -9.15 2.54
C TYR A 147 14.46 -10.57 2.61
N VAL A 148 13.23 -10.74 2.14
CA VAL A 148 12.58 -12.05 2.00
C VAL A 148 12.31 -12.29 0.51
N PRO A 149 12.80 -13.40 -0.07
CA PRO A 149 12.54 -13.75 -1.47
C PRO A 149 11.03 -13.78 -1.75
N GLY A 150 10.60 -13.20 -2.88
CA GLY A 150 9.19 -13.14 -3.27
C GLY A 150 8.39 -11.97 -2.64
N ILE A 151 8.97 -11.22 -1.70
CA ILE A 151 8.35 -10.03 -1.12
C ILE A 151 9.02 -8.78 -1.69
N SER A 152 8.21 -7.81 -2.11
CA SER A 152 8.69 -6.51 -2.59
C SER A 152 9.17 -5.64 -1.43
N TRP A 153 10.41 -5.87 -0.95
CA TRP A 153 11.02 -5.06 0.10
C TRP A 153 10.99 -3.57 -0.21
N THR A 154 11.36 -3.19 -1.43
CA THR A 154 11.31 -1.79 -1.89
C THR A 154 9.90 -1.22 -1.89
N GLY A 155 8.89 -2.03 -2.24
CA GLY A 155 7.49 -1.63 -2.16
C GLY A 155 7.04 -1.33 -0.74
N HIS A 156 7.45 -2.14 0.23
CA HIS A 156 7.18 -1.90 1.65
C HIS A 156 7.88 -0.64 2.15
N LEU A 157 9.19 -0.50 1.90
CA LEU A 157 10.00 0.64 2.35
C LEU A 157 9.46 1.96 1.79
N PHE A 158 9.31 2.05 0.47
CA PHE A 158 8.88 3.30 -0.15
C PHE A 158 7.39 3.58 0.09
N GLY A 159 6.56 2.54 0.25
CA GLY A 159 5.21 2.70 0.75
C GLY A 159 5.22 3.37 2.13
N PHE A 160 5.95 2.83 3.09
CA PHE A 160 6.04 3.37 4.45
C PHE A 160 6.56 4.81 4.46
N ILE A 161 7.67 5.11 3.77
CA ILE A 161 8.23 6.47 3.67
C ILE A 161 7.21 7.44 3.09
N SER A 162 6.51 7.05 2.02
CA SER A 162 5.51 7.89 1.38
C SER A 162 4.30 8.13 2.30
N GLY A 163 3.95 7.16 3.15
CA GLY A 163 2.94 7.32 4.18
C GLY A 163 3.34 8.33 5.26
N VAL A 164 4.60 8.28 5.72
CA VAL A 164 5.15 9.29 6.64
C VAL A 164 5.13 10.68 6.01
N LEU A 165 5.54 10.80 4.74
CA LEU A 165 5.46 12.06 3.99
C LEU A 165 4.02 12.56 3.86
N ALA A 166 3.06 11.67 3.61
CA ALA A 166 1.65 12.03 3.56
C ALA A 166 1.15 12.57 4.91
N ALA A 167 1.56 11.96 6.02
CA ALA A 167 1.19 12.45 7.36
C ALA A 167 1.82 13.82 7.68
N TRP A 168 3.03 14.07 7.20
CA TRP A 168 3.69 15.37 7.38
C TRP A 168 3.02 16.48 6.56
N TRP A 169 2.50 16.14 5.37
CA TRP A 169 1.85 17.11 4.48
C TRP A 169 0.43 17.50 4.92
N THR A 170 -0.19 16.76 5.83
CA THR A 170 -1.60 16.99 6.30
C THR A 170 -1.67 17.83 7.55
#